data_6697a6eb8b994608231c1a21fefa6920
#
_entry.id   6697a6eb8b994608231c1a21fefa6920
#
_cell.length_a   1.000
_cell.length_b   1.000
_cell.length_c   1.000
_cell.angle_alpha   90.00
_cell.angle_beta   90.00
_cell.angle_gamma   90.00
#
_symmetry.space_group_name_H-M   'P 1'
#
loop_
_entity.id
_entity.type
_entity.pdbx_description
1 polymer ?
#
loop_
_entity_poly.entity_id
_entity_poly.type
_entity_poly.pdbx_seq_one_letter_code
_entity_poly.pdbx_strand_id
1 'polypeptide(L)'
;ATSNPTWDNHNALFAASGLKVLRYRYYKPEVGVDFEGLIEDLQALPEKSVTLLHACCHNPTGYDLNSDQWNEVLDVCRKNHLIALLDIAYQGFGDGLTEDTYAVRLFAQSGLDFFVSSSFSKNFGLYGERIGALTVVTQNEKEAHAVLTQAESLVRSSYSNPPLHGARIVRNILTDPVKKAAWENEVNGMRNRI
;
A
#
# COMPACT_ATOMS: atom_id res chain seq x y z
N ALA A 1 -11.05 1.82 -7.28
CA ALA A 1 -10.83 0.62 -8.12
C ALA A 1 -9.86 -0.33 -7.43
N THR A 2 -9.99 -1.63 -7.70
CA THR A 2 -9.13 -2.70 -7.19
C THR A 2 -8.69 -3.60 -8.34
N SER A 3 -7.54 -4.27 -8.20
CA SER A 3 -7.09 -5.27 -9.18
C SER A 3 -8.06 -6.46 -9.28
N ASN A 4 -8.04 -7.14 -10.41
CA ASN A 4 -8.74 -8.40 -10.61
C ASN A 4 -7.73 -9.49 -11.03
N PRO A 5 -7.44 -10.46 -10.15
CA PRO A 5 -7.90 -10.62 -8.77
C PRO A 5 -7.25 -9.61 -7.80
N THR A 6 -7.72 -9.57 -6.56
CA THR A 6 -7.13 -8.84 -5.44
C THR A 6 -7.34 -9.62 -4.14
N TRP A 7 -6.76 -9.20 -3.02
CA TRP A 7 -7.11 -9.72 -1.71
C TRP A 7 -8.60 -9.50 -1.43
N ASP A 8 -9.33 -10.57 -1.15
CA ASP A 8 -10.80 -10.58 -1.13
C ASP A 8 -11.41 -9.48 -0.26
N ASN A 9 -10.75 -9.16 0.86
CA ASN A 9 -11.28 -8.18 1.79
C ASN A 9 -11.26 -6.72 1.26
N HIS A 10 -10.46 -6.41 0.25
CA HIS A 10 -10.43 -5.06 -0.34
C HIS A 10 -11.81 -4.64 -0.86
N ASN A 11 -12.45 -5.52 -1.62
CA ASN A 11 -13.77 -5.23 -2.19
C ASN A 11 -14.83 -5.04 -1.09
N ALA A 12 -14.79 -5.88 -0.07
CA ALA A 12 -15.71 -5.81 1.06
C ALA A 12 -15.54 -4.51 1.87
N LEU A 13 -14.29 -4.11 2.16
CA LEU A 13 -13.98 -2.89 2.90
C LEU A 13 -14.47 -1.63 2.17
N PHE A 14 -14.18 -1.50 0.88
CA PHE A 14 -14.61 -0.33 0.11
C PHE A 14 -16.12 -0.29 -0.09
N ALA A 15 -16.76 -1.43 -0.34
CA ALA A 15 -18.22 -1.51 -0.44
C ALA A 15 -18.89 -1.13 0.89
N ALA A 16 -18.38 -1.62 2.02
CA ALA A 16 -18.87 -1.26 3.35
C ALA A 16 -18.69 0.23 3.68
N SER A 17 -17.70 0.89 3.08
CA SER A 17 -17.49 2.34 3.18
C SER A 17 -18.40 3.16 2.27
N GLY A 18 -19.37 2.54 1.58
CA GLY A 18 -20.30 3.20 0.66
C GLY A 18 -19.70 3.58 -0.70
N LEU A 19 -18.50 3.12 -1.00
CA LEU A 19 -17.85 3.38 -2.29
C LEU A 19 -18.30 2.37 -3.36
N LYS A 20 -18.49 2.86 -4.58
CA LYS A 20 -18.67 2.00 -5.74
C LYS A 20 -17.34 1.33 -6.08
N VAL A 21 -17.29 0.01 -5.98
CA VAL A 21 -16.08 -0.76 -6.31
C VAL A 21 -16.05 -1.03 -7.81
N LEU A 22 -15.02 -0.51 -8.47
CA LEU A 22 -14.65 -0.84 -9.85
C LEU A 22 -13.47 -1.80 -9.82
N ARG A 23 -13.27 -2.55 -10.89
CA ARG A 23 -12.15 -3.47 -11.04
C ARG A 23 -11.36 -3.14 -12.28
N TYR A 24 -10.03 -3.27 -12.21
CA TYR A 24 -9.13 -3.20 -13.35
C TYR A 24 -8.45 -4.56 -13.58
N ARG A 25 -8.16 -4.89 -14.83
CA ARG A 25 -7.41 -6.11 -15.20
C ARG A 25 -6.02 -6.06 -14.60
N TYR A 26 -5.55 -7.18 -14.09
CA TYR A 26 -4.22 -7.27 -13.51
C TYR A 26 -3.48 -8.55 -13.93
N TYR A 27 -4.18 -9.65 -14.08
CA TYR A 27 -3.57 -10.96 -14.26
C TYR A 27 -4.17 -11.72 -15.44
N LYS A 28 -3.27 -12.33 -16.24
CA LYS A 28 -3.60 -13.32 -17.27
C LYS A 28 -2.87 -14.61 -16.99
N PRO A 29 -3.56 -15.79 -17.01
CA PRO A 29 -2.88 -17.08 -16.97
C PRO A 29 -1.75 -17.14 -18.01
N GLU A 30 -0.63 -17.79 -17.66
CA GLU A 30 0.55 -18.01 -18.53
C GLU A 30 1.34 -16.74 -18.93
N VAL A 31 0.81 -15.56 -18.69
CA VAL A 31 1.48 -14.26 -18.98
C VAL A 31 1.97 -13.58 -17.72
N GLY A 32 1.21 -13.70 -16.63
CA GLY A 32 1.44 -12.96 -15.39
C GLY A 32 0.66 -11.65 -15.37
N VAL A 33 1.34 -10.51 -15.28
CA VAL A 33 0.67 -9.20 -15.28
C VAL A 33 0.06 -8.89 -16.65
N ASP A 34 -1.25 -8.64 -16.70
CA ASP A 34 -1.93 -8.06 -17.87
C ASP A 34 -1.74 -6.53 -17.89
N PHE A 35 -0.51 -6.11 -18.21
CA PHE A 35 -0.15 -4.72 -18.08
C PHE A 35 -0.90 -3.80 -19.05
N GLU A 36 -1.09 -4.21 -20.29
CA GLU A 36 -1.87 -3.44 -21.28
C GLU A 36 -3.31 -3.24 -20.80
N GLY A 37 -3.94 -4.35 -20.34
CA GLY A 37 -5.29 -4.29 -19.79
C GLY A 37 -5.39 -3.44 -18.54
N LEU A 38 -4.38 -3.48 -17.67
CA LEU A 38 -4.30 -2.63 -16.49
C LEU A 38 -4.30 -1.14 -16.88
N ILE A 39 -3.45 -0.74 -17.80
CA ILE A 39 -3.33 0.66 -18.25
C ILE A 39 -4.61 1.15 -18.91
N GLU A 40 -5.20 0.36 -19.82
CA GLU A 40 -6.48 0.69 -20.46
C GLU A 40 -7.58 0.91 -19.42
N ASP A 41 -7.72 0.01 -18.45
CA ASP A 41 -8.75 0.11 -17.42
C ASP A 41 -8.52 1.29 -16.47
N LEU A 42 -7.26 1.58 -16.08
CA LEU A 42 -6.95 2.76 -15.28
C LEU A 42 -7.26 4.07 -16.01
N GLN A 43 -6.98 4.14 -17.32
CA GLN A 43 -7.29 5.30 -18.14
C GLN A 43 -8.81 5.52 -18.28
N ALA A 44 -9.61 4.48 -18.20
CA ALA A 44 -11.06 4.53 -18.28
C ALA A 44 -11.74 4.87 -16.95
N LEU A 45 -11.01 4.92 -15.84
CA LEU A 45 -11.59 5.26 -14.53
C LEU A 45 -12.08 6.71 -14.50
N PRO A 46 -13.18 6.98 -13.80
CA PRO A 46 -13.59 8.36 -13.52
C PRO A 46 -12.50 9.13 -12.77
N GLU A 47 -12.37 10.41 -13.09
CA GLU A 47 -11.49 11.33 -12.35
C GLU A 47 -11.73 11.25 -10.84
N LYS A 48 -10.68 11.36 -10.04
CA LYS A 48 -10.67 11.23 -8.57
C LYS A 48 -11.07 9.85 -8.06
N SER A 49 -11.09 8.83 -8.91
CA SER A 49 -11.22 7.45 -8.43
C SER A 49 -10.03 7.10 -7.55
N VAL A 50 -10.30 6.51 -6.38
CA VAL A 50 -9.26 5.89 -5.56
C VAL A 50 -8.85 4.57 -6.21
N THR A 51 -7.57 4.43 -6.54
CA THR A 51 -7.02 3.23 -7.16
C THR A 51 -6.10 2.52 -6.18
N LEU A 52 -6.55 1.37 -5.68
CA LEU A 52 -5.73 0.53 -4.81
C LEU A 52 -4.74 -0.26 -5.67
N LEU A 53 -3.46 -0.13 -5.32
CA LEU A 53 -2.34 -0.77 -6.00
C LEU A 53 -1.48 -1.50 -4.96
N HIS A 54 -1.20 -2.78 -5.16
CA HIS A 54 -0.25 -3.50 -4.30
C HIS A 54 1.16 -3.06 -4.66
N ALA A 55 1.88 -2.49 -3.68
CA ALA A 55 3.21 -1.94 -3.93
C ALA A 55 4.29 -3.00 -4.14
N CYS A 56 4.10 -4.18 -3.56
CA CYS A 56 4.92 -5.39 -3.74
C CYS A 56 4.12 -6.64 -3.33
N CYS A 57 4.57 -7.80 -3.78
CA CYS A 57 4.02 -9.12 -3.44
C CYS A 57 2.50 -9.16 -3.62
N HIS A 58 2.05 -8.91 -4.84
CA HIS A 58 0.63 -8.81 -5.17
C HIS A 58 -0.16 -10.06 -4.73
N ASN A 59 -1.13 -9.85 -3.86
CA ASN A 59 -1.99 -10.91 -3.34
C ASN A 59 -3.31 -10.97 -4.13
N PRO A 60 -3.65 -12.10 -4.82
CA PRO A 60 -3.08 -13.44 -4.61
C PRO A 60 -2.09 -13.91 -5.69
N THR A 61 -1.70 -13.08 -6.67
CA THR A 61 -1.04 -13.58 -7.88
C THR A 61 0.46 -13.83 -7.71
N GLY A 62 1.13 -13.11 -6.81
CA GLY A 62 2.58 -13.14 -6.69
C GLY A 62 3.35 -12.47 -7.84
N TYR A 63 2.65 -11.83 -8.78
CA TYR A 63 3.24 -11.08 -9.88
C TYR A 63 3.22 -9.59 -9.59
N ASP A 64 4.37 -8.94 -9.68
CA ASP A 64 4.53 -7.52 -9.40
C ASP A 64 4.88 -6.72 -10.66
N LEU A 65 4.62 -5.42 -10.62
CA LEU A 65 5.02 -4.48 -11.66
C LEU A 65 6.52 -4.19 -11.54
N ASN A 66 7.20 -4.12 -12.67
CA ASN A 66 8.58 -3.63 -12.73
C ASN A 66 8.63 -2.09 -12.67
N SER A 67 9.85 -1.53 -12.60
CA SER A 67 10.05 -0.09 -12.48
C SER A 67 9.48 0.73 -13.64
N ASP A 68 9.58 0.23 -14.87
CA ASP A 68 9.06 0.94 -16.05
C ASP A 68 7.53 0.95 -16.03
N GLN A 69 6.91 -0.17 -15.67
CA GLN A 69 5.47 -0.29 -15.49
C GLN A 69 4.95 0.64 -14.38
N TRP A 70 5.68 0.76 -13.26
CA TRP A 70 5.34 1.70 -12.19
C TRP A 70 5.40 3.16 -12.64
N ASN A 71 6.37 3.54 -13.48
CA ASN A 71 6.43 4.89 -14.06
C ASN A 71 5.20 5.17 -14.93
N GLU A 72 4.78 4.20 -15.75
CA GLU A 72 3.59 4.37 -16.60
C GLU A 72 2.30 4.45 -15.78
N VAL A 73 2.15 3.62 -14.73
CA VAL A 73 1.02 3.72 -13.79
C VAL A 73 0.98 5.10 -13.12
N LEU A 74 2.12 5.63 -12.68
CA LEU A 74 2.19 6.97 -12.11
C LEU A 74 1.73 8.03 -13.12
N ASP A 75 2.16 7.92 -14.38
CA ASP A 75 1.77 8.85 -15.44
C ASP A 75 0.26 8.80 -15.72
N VAL A 76 -0.34 7.61 -15.70
CA VAL A 76 -1.79 7.46 -15.83
C VAL A 76 -2.50 8.09 -14.64
N CYS A 77 -2.04 7.83 -13.41
CA CYS A 77 -2.62 8.45 -12.22
C CYS A 77 -2.58 9.97 -12.30
N ARG A 78 -1.46 10.55 -12.79
CA ARG A 78 -1.31 12.00 -12.97
C ARG A 78 -2.26 12.54 -14.04
N LYS A 79 -2.29 11.94 -15.23
CA LYS A 79 -3.09 12.40 -16.38
C LYS A 79 -4.58 12.31 -16.12
N ASN A 80 -5.01 11.28 -15.43
CA ASN A 80 -6.44 11.00 -15.17
C ASN A 80 -6.89 11.48 -13.78
N HIS A 81 -6.03 12.21 -13.06
CA HIS A 81 -6.32 12.70 -11.70
C HIS A 81 -6.81 11.59 -10.76
N LEU A 82 -6.21 10.41 -10.83
CA LEU A 82 -6.52 9.30 -9.93
C LEU A 82 -5.82 9.48 -8.59
N ILE A 83 -6.42 8.99 -7.53
CA ILE A 83 -5.86 9.00 -6.17
C ILE A 83 -5.30 7.61 -5.89
N ALA A 84 -3.98 7.47 -5.85
CA ALA A 84 -3.36 6.18 -5.55
C ALA A 84 -3.47 5.84 -4.05
N LEU A 85 -3.85 4.60 -3.76
CA LEU A 85 -3.73 3.96 -2.46
C LEU A 85 -2.77 2.78 -2.60
N LEU A 86 -1.53 2.96 -2.18
CA LEU A 86 -0.51 1.92 -2.22
C LEU A 86 -0.66 1.02 -1.00
N ASP A 87 -1.00 -0.25 -1.22
CA ASP A 87 -1.06 -1.25 -0.15
C ASP A 87 0.26 -2.02 -0.09
N ILE A 88 0.91 -2.02 1.07
CA ILE A 88 2.19 -2.68 1.29
C ILE A 88 2.11 -3.58 2.53
N ALA A 89 1.59 -4.78 2.33
CA ALA A 89 1.41 -5.75 3.41
C ALA A 89 2.63 -6.68 3.59
N TYR A 90 3.49 -6.79 2.58
CA TYR A 90 4.55 -7.79 2.50
C TYR A 90 5.94 -7.19 2.30
N GLN A 91 6.17 -5.95 2.72
CA GLN A 91 7.48 -5.30 2.61
C GLN A 91 8.59 -6.15 3.21
N GLY A 92 9.62 -6.42 2.41
CA GLY A 92 10.77 -7.25 2.76
C GLY A 92 10.69 -8.69 2.27
N PHE A 93 9.55 -9.11 1.69
CA PHE A 93 9.35 -10.49 1.20
C PHE A 93 9.46 -10.63 -0.33
N GLY A 94 9.48 -9.52 -1.06
CA GLY A 94 9.78 -9.51 -2.50
C GLY A 94 11.28 -9.47 -2.75
N ASP A 95 11.77 -8.36 -3.26
CA ASP A 95 13.18 -8.15 -3.58
C ASP A 95 13.99 -7.65 -2.37
N GLY A 96 13.34 -7.06 -1.38
CA GLY A 96 13.97 -6.56 -0.16
C GLY A 96 13.23 -5.40 0.50
N LEU A 97 13.62 -5.08 1.74
CA LEU A 97 12.97 -4.01 2.51
C LEU A 97 13.00 -2.65 1.80
N THR A 98 14.07 -2.37 1.06
CA THR A 98 14.25 -1.13 0.30
C THR A 98 13.61 -1.23 -1.08
N GLU A 99 13.84 -2.32 -1.77
CA GLU A 99 13.39 -2.57 -3.13
C GLU A 99 11.86 -2.57 -3.20
N ASP A 100 11.20 -3.26 -2.29
CA ASP A 100 9.74 -3.38 -2.21
C ASP A 100 9.01 -2.04 -1.99
N THR A 101 9.74 -0.99 -1.61
CA THR A 101 9.18 0.36 -1.48
C THR A 101 9.39 1.25 -2.71
N TYR A 102 9.80 0.67 -3.85
CA TYR A 102 10.04 1.43 -5.07
C TYR A 102 8.85 2.30 -5.47
N ALA A 103 7.66 1.72 -5.55
CA ALA A 103 6.44 2.44 -5.89
C ALA A 103 6.15 3.59 -4.91
N VAL A 104 6.30 3.36 -3.60
CA VAL A 104 6.09 4.39 -2.58
C VAL A 104 7.04 5.57 -2.77
N ARG A 105 8.33 5.31 -3.01
CA ARG A 105 9.33 6.36 -3.25
C ARG A 105 9.08 7.12 -4.55
N LEU A 106 8.69 6.40 -5.61
CA LEU A 106 8.34 6.99 -6.90
C LEU A 106 7.18 7.97 -6.76
N PHE A 107 6.10 7.57 -6.10
CA PHE A 107 4.95 8.43 -5.85
C PHE A 107 5.29 9.60 -4.92
N ALA A 108 6.12 9.39 -3.89
CA ALA A 108 6.56 10.46 -2.99
C ALA A 108 7.35 11.58 -3.69
N GLN A 109 8.04 11.26 -4.79
CA GLN A 109 8.79 12.24 -5.60
C GLN A 109 7.94 12.87 -6.69
N SER A 110 6.71 12.41 -6.90
CA SER A 110 5.88 12.81 -8.04
C SER A 110 5.17 14.15 -7.86
N GLY A 111 5.03 14.63 -6.62
CA GLY A 111 4.19 15.78 -6.27
C GLY A 111 2.69 15.48 -6.28
N LEU A 112 2.27 14.22 -6.39
CA LEU A 112 0.86 13.82 -6.25
C LEU A 112 0.51 13.57 -4.79
N ASP A 113 -0.74 13.81 -4.45
CA ASP A 113 -1.32 13.34 -3.19
C ASP A 113 -1.67 11.87 -3.31
N PHE A 114 -1.29 11.07 -2.31
CA PHE A 114 -1.57 9.64 -2.31
C PHE A 114 -1.58 9.05 -0.91
N PHE A 115 -2.07 7.83 -0.80
CA PHE A 115 -2.14 7.08 0.44
C PHE A 115 -1.21 5.87 0.41
N VAL A 116 -0.64 5.53 1.57
CA VAL A 116 0.07 4.26 1.78
C VAL A 116 -0.52 3.54 2.98
N SER A 117 -0.97 2.31 2.77
CA SER A 117 -1.40 1.39 3.82
C SER A 117 -0.30 0.37 4.07
N SER A 118 0.38 0.48 5.21
CA SER A 118 1.47 -0.41 5.60
C SER A 118 1.02 -1.35 6.71
N SER A 119 1.34 -2.63 6.59
CA SER A 119 1.05 -3.63 7.61
C SER A 119 2.32 -4.16 8.27
N PHE A 120 2.29 -4.31 9.59
CA PHE A 120 3.35 -4.98 10.36
C PHE A 120 3.00 -6.42 10.75
N SER A 121 1.88 -6.94 10.21
CA SER A 121 1.43 -8.30 10.51
C SER A 121 2.44 -9.36 10.07
N LYS A 122 3.04 -9.20 8.87
CA LYS A 122 3.90 -10.22 8.27
C LYS A 122 5.37 -9.99 8.64
N ASN A 123 5.94 -8.86 8.29
CA ASN A 123 7.37 -8.59 8.48
C ASN A 123 7.82 -8.40 9.94
N PHE A 124 6.88 -8.21 10.86
CA PHE A 124 7.12 -8.26 12.31
C PHE A 124 6.49 -9.48 12.99
N GLY A 125 5.76 -10.33 12.26
CA GLY A 125 5.04 -11.46 12.85
C GLY A 125 3.90 -11.06 13.80
N LEU A 126 3.39 -9.83 13.71
CA LEU A 126 2.42 -9.25 14.64
C LEU A 126 0.97 -9.41 14.16
N TYR A 127 0.62 -10.57 13.64
CA TYR A 127 -0.72 -10.84 13.07
C TYR A 127 -1.87 -10.57 14.05
N GLY A 128 -1.70 -10.95 15.29
CA GLY A 128 -2.70 -10.82 16.36
C GLY A 128 -2.80 -9.41 16.94
N GLU A 129 -1.73 -8.61 16.83
CA GLU A 129 -1.66 -7.26 17.40
C GLU A 129 -2.44 -6.22 16.59
N ARG A 130 -2.88 -6.55 15.39
CA ARG A 130 -3.65 -5.67 14.51
C ARG A 130 -2.98 -4.30 14.31
N ILE A 131 -1.71 -4.32 13.92
CA ILE A 131 -0.89 -3.10 13.79
C ILE A 131 -0.50 -2.83 12.35
N GLY A 132 -0.66 -1.58 11.94
CA GLY A 132 -0.29 -1.04 10.65
C GLY A 132 -0.17 0.48 10.74
N ALA A 133 0.13 1.12 9.63
CA ALA A 133 0.18 2.56 9.51
C ALA A 133 -0.53 3.01 8.23
N LEU A 134 -1.34 4.05 8.35
CA LEU A 134 -1.82 4.82 7.21
C LEU A 134 -0.96 6.08 7.09
N THR A 135 -0.29 6.23 5.96
CA THR A 135 0.44 7.44 5.62
C THR A 135 -0.30 8.17 4.51
N VAL A 136 -0.50 9.46 4.68
CA VAL A 136 -1.06 10.33 3.64
C VAL A 136 0.00 11.33 3.24
N VAL A 137 0.39 11.30 1.98
CA VAL A 137 1.34 12.26 1.41
C VAL A 137 0.55 13.35 0.74
N THR A 138 0.87 14.60 1.08
CA THR A 138 0.22 15.81 0.54
C THR A 138 1.27 16.81 0.08
N GLN A 139 0.85 17.80 -0.68
CA GLN A 139 1.75 18.77 -1.30
C GLN A 139 2.37 19.77 -0.30
N ASN A 140 1.73 19.96 0.85
CA ASN A 140 2.19 20.92 1.85
C ASN A 140 1.72 20.55 3.26
N GLU A 141 2.39 21.14 4.25
CA GLU A 141 2.15 20.90 5.67
C GLU A 141 0.73 21.27 6.12
N LYS A 142 0.14 22.33 5.55
CA LYS A 142 -1.22 22.75 5.90
C LYS A 142 -2.25 21.68 5.52
N GLU A 143 -2.13 21.11 4.35
CA GLU A 143 -2.99 20.00 3.90
C GLU A 143 -2.76 18.74 4.73
N ALA A 144 -1.49 18.39 4.99
CA ALA A 144 -1.16 17.26 5.86
C ALA A 144 -1.81 17.39 7.24
N HIS A 145 -1.74 18.58 7.85
CA HIS A 145 -2.37 18.85 9.15
C HIS A 145 -3.90 18.74 9.07
N ALA A 146 -4.51 19.28 8.01
CA ALA A 146 -5.96 19.17 7.81
C ALA A 146 -6.42 17.71 7.67
N VAL A 147 -5.71 16.91 6.90
CA VAL A 147 -5.99 15.47 6.75
C VAL A 147 -5.81 14.74 8.07
N LEU A 148 -4.73 15.03 8.81
CA LEU A 148 -4.47 14.41 10.12
C LEU A 148 -5.62 14.66 11.10
N THR A 149 -6.09 15.90 11.23
CA THR A 149 -7.20 16.22 12.14
C THR A 149 -8.51 15.51 11.76
N GLN A 150 -8.77 15.32 10.46
CA GLN A 150 -9.93 14.54 10.01
C GLN A 150 -9.75 13.04 10.33
N ALA A 151 -8.56 12.48 10.12
CA ALA A 151 -8.26 11.10 10.47
C ALA A 151 -8.40 10.86 11.99
N GLU A 152 -7.90 11.77 12.82
CA GLU A 152 -8.08 11.73 14.29
C GLU A 152 -9.55 11.74 14.70
N SER A 153 -10.36 12.59 14.06
CA SER A 153 -11.81 12.65 14.30
C SER A 153 -12.51 11.34 13.94
N LEU A 154 -12.15 10.74 12.79
CA LEU A 154 -12.67 9.44 12.37
C LEU A 154 -12.28 8.32 13.33
N VAL A 155 -11.03 8.27 13.75
CA VAL A 155 -10.54 7.32 14.75
C VAL A 155 -11.29 7.49 16.07
N ARG A 156 -11.43 8.75 16.53
CA ARG A 156 -12.13 9.06 17.78
C ARG A 156 -13.58 8.58 17.76
N SER A 157 -14.28 8.76 16.65
CA SER A 157 -15.68 8.34 16.52
C SER A 157 -15.86 6.83 16.30
N SER A 158 -14.85 6.15 15.72
CA SER A 158 -14.95 4.73 15.38
C SER A 158 -14.56 3.82 16.55
N TYR A 159 -13.39 4.04 17.17
CA TYR A 159 -12.85 3.17 18.23
C TYR A 159 -12.03 3.92 19.29
N SER A 160 -12.15 5.24 19.34
CA SER A 160 -11.55 6.14 20.34
C SER A 160 -10.05 6.36 20.20
N ASN A 161 -9.24 5.32 20.29
CA ASN A 161 -7.78 5.38 20.16
C ASN A 161 -7.23 4.07 19.57
N PRO A 162 -6.18 4.12 18.74
CA PRO A 162 -5.46 2.93 18.34
C PRO A 162 -4.81 2.23 19.54
N PRO A 163 -4.74 0.89 19.56
CA PRO A 163 -4.04 0.16 20.60
C PRO A 163 -2.52 0.47 20.53
N LEU A 164 -1.90 0.64 21.70
CA LEU A 164 -0.50 1.07 21.77
C LEU A 164 0.51 -0.09 21.80
N HIS A 165 0.07 -1.31 22.16
CA HIS A 165 1.00 -2.42 22.40
C HIS A 165 1.82 -2.75 21.15
N GLY A 166 1.18 -3.09 20.05
CA GLY A 166 1.88 -3.42 18.79
C GLY A 166 2.72 -2.25 18.26
N ALA A 167 2.19 -1.01 18.34
CA ALA A 167 2.93 0.17 17.91
C ALA A 167 4.22 0.39 18.72
N ARG A 168 4.19 0.13 20.03
CA ARG A 168 5.38 0.22 20.90
C ARG A 168 6.41 -0.85 20.57
N ILE A 169 5.99 -2.07 20.22
CA ILE A 169 6.90 -3.14 19.77
C ILE A 169 7.63 -2.69 18.50
N VAL A 170 6.88 -2.27 17.47
CA VAL A 170 7.46 -1.81 16.19
C VAL A 170 8.42 -0.64 16.44
N ARG A 171 7.97 0.39 17.19
CA ARG A 171 8.80 1.55 17.51
C ARG A 171 10.09 1.13 18.22
N ASN A 172 10.02 0.28 19.24
CA ASN A 172 11.19 -0.16 20.01
C ASN A 172 12.24 -0.86 19.12
N ILE A 173 11.78 -1.65 18.14
CA ILE A 173 12.69 -2.32 17.21
C ILE A 173 13.27 -1.32 16.21
N LEU A 174 12.45 -0.49 15.58
CA LEU A 174 12.91 0.40 14.51
C LEU A 174 13.76 1.59 14.99
N THR A 175 13.62 2.00 16.27
CA THR A 175 14.40 3.12 16.83
C THR A 175 15.71 2.70 17.48
N ASP A 176 15.95 1.40 17.68
CA ASP A 176 17.18 0.85 18.21
C ASP A 176 18.01 0.24 17.06
N PRO A 177 19.19 0.78 16.72
CA PRO A 177 19.97 0.29 15.57
C PRO A 177 20.33 -1.20 15.64
N VAL A 178 20.59 -1.73 16.84
CA VAL A 178 20.95 -3.14 17.01
C VAL A 178 19.76 -4.04 16.78
N LYS A 179 18.61 -3.70 17.35
CA LYS A 179 17.37 -4.46 17.16
C LYS A 179 16.87 -4.36 15.72
N LYS A 180 16.98 -3.18 15.11
CA LYS A 180 16.61 -2.97 13.72
C LYS A 180 17.44 -3.85 12.80
N ALA A 181 18.76 -3.89 12.96
CA ALA A 181 19.64 -4.74 12.18
C ALA A 181 19.32 -6.25 12.36
N ALA A 182 19.03 -6.66 13.59
CA ALA A 182 18.60 -8.03 13.87
C ALA A 182 17.29 -8.37 13.17
N TRP A 183 16.28 -7.48 13.23
CA TRP A 183 15.01 -7.63 12.53
C TRP A 183 15.18 -7.68 11.02
N GLU A 184 16.01 -6.80 10.43
CA GLU A 184 16.30 -6.82 8.98
C GLU A 184 16.89 -8.16 8.54
N ASN A 185 17.80 -8.73 9.34
CA ASN A 185 18.37 -10.05 9.08
C ASN A 185 17.31 -11.18 9.16
N GLU A 186 16.40 -11.12 10.14
CA GLU A 186 15.30 -12.09 10.26
C GLU A 186 14.36 -12.01 9.05
N VAL A 187 13.97 -10.81 8.61
CA VAL A 187 13.12 -10.62 7.43
C VAL A 187 13.80 -11.16 6.17
N ASN A 188 15.09 -10.86 5.99
CA ASN A 188 15.88 -11.41 4.88
C ASN A 188 15.97 -12.95 4.94
N GLY A 189 16.13 -13.51 6.15
CA GLY A 189 16.10 -14.95 6.37
C GLY A 189 14.77 -15.60 6.02
N MET A 190 13.65 -14.91 6.29
CA MET A 190 12.31 -15.36 5.90
C MET A 190 12.13 -15.30 4.38
N ARG A 191 12.49 -14.19 3.74
CA ARG A 191 12.44 -14.03 2.28
C ARG A 191 13.18 -15.14 1.54
N ASN A 192 14.38 -15.49 1.99
CA ASN A 192 15.19 -16.50 1.33
C ASN A 192 14.65 -17.94 1.44
N ARG A 193 13.57 -18.15 2.20
CA ARG A 193 12.87 -19.45 2.32
C ARG A 193 11.59 -19.54 1.48
N ILE A 194 11.15 -18.44 0.91
CA ILE A 194 9.99 -18.36 0.02
C ILE A 194 10.44 -18.47 -1.43
#